data_7b82e39431cc3a9b52cadd766727fce5
#
_entry.id   7b82e39431cc3a9b52cadd766727fce5
#
_cell.length_a   1.000
_cell.length_b   1.000
_cell.length_c   1.000
_cell.angle_alpha   90.00
_cell.angle_beta   90.00
_cell.angle_gamma   90.00
#
_symmetry.space_group_name_H-M   'P 1'
#
loop_
_entity.id
_entity.type
_entity.pdbx_description
1 polymer ?
#
loop_
_entity_poly.entity_id
_entity_poly.type
_entity_poly.pdbx_seq_one_letter_code
_entity_poly.pdbx_strand_id
1 'polypeptide(L)'
;ESFTADDREKWVQHPASIKSLGDRAFCDGVNRFVFHRYAMQPWLNYKPGMTMGPWGLHYERTSTWWEQSLPWHEYLARCQYLLRQGLFVADICYLQPEESPQGFTAHKRNGFDYDNCTADAVLSRMSVQDGSIVLPDGMSYRVLVLPPVNTMTPALLRKIKELTEA
;
A
#
# COMPACT_ATOMS: atom_id res chain seq x y z
N GLU A 1 6.60 4.76 -3.81
CA GLU A 1 6.81 5.78 -4.85
C GLU A 1 5.48 6.12 -5.50
N SER A 2 5.14 7.39 -5.52
CA SER A 2 3.80 7.83 -5.95
C SER A 2 3.90 8.89 -7.04
N PHE A 3 2.96 8.83 -7.99
CA PHE A 3 2.78 9.80 -9.08
C PHE A 3 4.03 9.95 -9.97
N THR A 4 4.75 8.87 -10.20
CA THR A 4 5.91 8.87 -11.10
C THR A 4 5.43 9.09 -12.53
N ALA A 5 5.68 10.27 -13.05
CA ALA A 5 5.38 10.63 -14.44
C ALA A 5 6.40 10.02 -15.40
N ASP A 6 5.96 9.71 -16.59
CA ASP A 6 6.83 9.37 -17.72
C ASP A 6 7.30 10.63 -18.48
N ASP A 7 8.04 10.44 -19.57
CA ASP A 7 8.58 11.53 -20.35
C ASP A 7 7.51 12.46 -20.96
N ARG A 8 6.29 11.96 -21.16
CA ARG A 8 5.18 12.75 -21.72
C ARG A 8 4.49 13.64 -20.68
N GLU A 9 4.50 13.21 -19.43
CA GLU A 9 3.70 13.79 -18.34
C GLU A 9 4.52 14.62 -17.34
N LYS A 10 5.82 14.46 -17.31
CA LYS A 10 6.71 15.01 -16.27
C LYS A 10 6.54 16.52 -15.97
N TRP A 11 6.11 17.31 -16.96
CA TRP A 11 5.94 18.75 -16.81
C TRP A 11 4.49 19.21 -16.85
N VAL A 12 3.56 18.32 -17.20
CA VAL A 12 2.14 18.69 -17.37
C VAL A 12 1.26 18.22 -16.22
N GLN A 13 1.78 17.36 -15.35
CA GLN A 13 1.03 16.92 -14.17
C GLN A 13 0.88 18.06 -13.15
N HIS A 14 -0.30 18.14 -12.58
CA HIS A 14 -0.67 19.09 -11.55
C HIS A 14 -1.68 18.45 -10.58
N PRO A 15 -1.97 19.02 -9.41
CA PRO A 15 -2.81 18.40 -8.40
C PRO A 15 -4.14 17.84 -8.92
N ALA A 16 -4.85 18.55 -9.78
CA ALA A 16 -6.13 18.08 -10.32
C ALA A 16 -5.97 16.86 -11.25
N SER A 17 -4.89 16.81 -12.05
CA SER A 17 -4.66 15.68 -12.98
C SER A 17 -4.29 14.38 -12.26
N ILE A 18 -3.63 14.46 -11.10
CA ILE A 18 -3.19 13.29 -10.32
C ILE A 18 -4.17 12.91 -9.21
N LYS A 19 -5.15 13.75 -8.90
CA LYS A 19 -6.07 13.54 -7.77
C LYS A 19 -6.85 12.23 -7.91
N SER A 20 -7.46 11.96 -9.05
CA SER A 20 -8.27 10.77 -9.26
C SER A 20 -7.46 9.48 -9.12
N LEU A 21 -6.19 9.48 -9.55
CA LEU A 21 -5.28 8.36 -9.35
C LEU A 21 -4.95 8.17 -7.87
N GLY A 22 -4.71 9.27 -7.15
CA GLY A 22 -4.47 9.25 -5.71
C GLY A 22 -5.69 8.76 -4.93
N ASP A 23 -6.89 9.23 -5.27
CA ASP A 23 -8.14 8.80 -4.63
C ASP A 23 -8.37 7.30 -4.82
N ARG A 24 -8.12 6.80 -6.03
CA ARG A 24 -8.19 5.36 -6.29
C ARG A 24 -7.17 4.58 -5.44
N ALA A 25 -5.94 5.07 -5.35
CA ALA A 25 -4.92 4.42 -4.52
C ALA A 25 -5.33 4.39 -3.04
N PHE A 26 -5.98 5.44 -2.52
CA PHE A 26 -6.56 5.42 -1.18
C PHE A 26 -7.65 4.34 -1.04
N CYS A 27 -8.51 4.18 -2.05
CA CYS A 27 -9.53 3.11 -2.06
C CYS A 27 -8.91 1.70 -2.17
N ASP A 28 -7.73 1.58 -2.76
CA ASP A 28 -6.99 0.32 -2.85
C ASP A 28 -6.10 0.04 -1.60
N GLY A 29 -6.21 0.87 -0.55
CA GLY A 29 -5.56 0.66 0.74
C GLY A 29 -4.26 1.44 0.98
N VAL A 30 -3.83 2.26 0.04
CA VAL A 30 -2.69 3.17 0.26
C VAL A 30 -3.10 4.21 1.29
N ASN A 31 -2.31 4.36 2.34
CA ASN A 31 -2.59 5.32 3.41
C ASN A 31 -1.51 6.41 3.57
N ARG A 32 -0.46 6.36 2.76
CA ARG A 32 0.60 7.37 2.73
C ARG A 32 1.29 7.40 1.39
N PHE A 33 1.38 8.57 0.79
CA PHE A 33 2.14 8.80 -0.44
C PHE A 33 3.58 9.22 -0.14
N VAL A 34 4.50 8.68 -0.94
CA VAL A 34 5.88 9.15 -1.03
C VAL A 34 6.08 9.59 -2.47
N PHE A 35 6.16 10.88 -2.66
CA PHE A 35 6.24 11.46 -4.01
C PHE A 35 7.58 11.18 -4.68
N HIS A 36 7.56 10.84 -5.94
CA HIS A 36 8.72 10.80 -6.79
C HIS A 36 8.60 11.92 -7.85
N ARG A 37 9.18 13.07 -7.65
CA ARG A 37 10.13 13.41 -6.60
C ARG A 37 10.25 14.93 -6.39
N TYR A 38 10.92 15.35 -5.33
CA TYR A 38 11.37 16.73 -5.14
C TYR A 38 12.79 16.89 -5.69
N ALA A 39 13.01 17.85 -6.60
CA ALA A 39 14.32 18.06 -7.22
C ALA A 39 15.31 18.74 -6.26
N MET A 40 16.53 18.26 -6.19
CA MET A 40 17.61 18.94 -5.49
C MET A 40 18.01 20.21 -6.26
N GLN A 41 17.99 21.36 -5.60
CA GLN A 41 18.27 22.66 -6.19
C GLN A 41 19.30 23.44 -5.37
N PRO A 42 20.58 23.05 -5.39
CA PRO A 42 21.61 23.73 -4.61
C PRO A 42 21.86 25.17 -5.11
N TRP A 43 21.57 25.43 -6.37
CA TRP A 43 21.70 26.77 -6.99
C TRP A 43 20.34 27.23 -7.55
N LEU A 44 19.87 28.37 -7.06
CA LEU A 44 18.53 28.86 -7.38
C LEU A 44 18.38 29.40 -8.81
N ASN A 45 19.48 29.72 -9.47
CA ASN A 45 19.51 30.20 -10.85
C ASN A 45 19.56 29.10 -11.91
N TYR A 46 19.77 27.84 -11.50
CA TYR A 46 19.75 26.69 -12.38
C TYR A 46 18.48 25.87 -12.17
N LYS A 47 17.52 26.02 -13.08
CA LYS A 47 16.24 25.31 -13.05
C LYS A 47 16.26 24.16 -14.05
N PRO A 48 15.57 23.08 -13.78
CA PRO A 48 14.72 22.75 -12.62
C PRO A 48 15.49 22.16 -11.42
N GLY A 49 16.79 22.05 -11.50
CA GLY A 49 17.63 21.35 -10.54
C GLY A 49 18.01 19.93 -11.01
N MET A 50 18.49 19.11 -10.09
CA MET A 50 18.89 17.74 -10.39
C MET A 50 17.67 16.85 -10.56
N THR A 51 17.47 16.33 -11.76
CA THR A 51 16.34 15.45 -12.10
C THR A 51 16.83 14.03 -12.44
N MET A 52 15.91 13.05 -12.38
CA MET A 52 16.19 11.66 -12.79
C MET A 52 15.78 11.44 -14.26
N GLY A 53 16.35 12.22 -15.17
CA GLY A 53 16.00 12.12 -16.58
C GLY A 53 14.51 12.35 -16.86
N PRO A 54 13.84 11.49 -17.64
CA PRO A 54 12.45 11.68 -18.03
C PRO A 54 11.44 11.33 -16.93
N TRP A 55 11.86 10.62 -15.88
CA TRP A 55 10.96 10.07 -14.88
C TRP A 55 10.70 11.02 -13.71
N GLY A 56 9.54 10.90 -13.16
CA GLY A 56 9.15 11.56 -11.92
C GLY A 56 8.28 12.79 -12.11
N LEU A 57 7.40 13.00 -11.17
CA LEU A 57 6.64 14.23 -11.00
C LEU A 57 7.61 15.35 -10.56
N HIS A 58 7.65 16.45 -11.31
CA HIS A 58 8.46 17.60 -10.93
C HIS A 58 7.72 18.41 -9.83
N TYR A 59 7.77 17.87 -8.63
CA TYR A 59 7.02 18.36 -7.47
C TYR A 59 7.90 19.30 -6.65
N GLU A 60 7.99 20.54 -7.12
CA GLU A 60 8.90 21.50 -6.53
C GLU A 60 8.55 22.94 -6.96
N ARG A 61 9.19 23.92 -6.34
CA ARG A 61 8.90 25.36 -6.45
C ARG A 61 9.00 25.96 -7.85
N THR A 62 9.61 25.28 -8.82
CA THR A 62 9.64 25.77 -10.21
C THR A 62 8.45 25.30 -11.03
N SER A 63 7.59 24.42 -10.49
CA SER A 63 6.29 24.11 -11.09
C SER A 63 5.36 25.31 -11.00
N THR A 64 4.63 25.60 -12.08
CA THR A 64 3.80 26.81 -12.18
C THR A 64 2.67 26.88 -11.14
N TRP A 65 2.22 25.74 -10.64
CA TRP A 65 1.15 25.62 -9.65
C TRP A 65 1.66 25.54 -8.19
N TRP A 66 2.97 25.58 -7.96
CA TRP A 66 3.55 25.31 -6.64
C TRP A 66 3.03 26.22 -5.54
N GLU A 67 2.97 27.51 -5.79
CA GLU A 67 2.47 28.49 -4.81
C GLU A 67 0.98 28.29 -4.46
N GLN A 68 0.24 27.54 -5.29
CA GLN A 68 -1.16 27.22 -5.08
C GLN A 68 -1.36 25.80 -4.52
N SER A 69 -0.29 25.10 -4.16
CA SER A 69 -0.34 23.67 -3.79
C SER A 69 -0.86 23.41 -2.38
N LEU A 70 -0.98 24.41 -1.51
CA LEU A 70 -1.41 24.25 -0.12
C LEU A 70 -2.73 23.47 0.05
N PRO A 71 -3.81 23.77 -0.67
CA PRO A 71 -5.06 23.01 -0.54
C PRO A 71 -4.90 21.53 -0.91
N TRP A 72 -4.06 21.23 -1.87
CA TRP A 72 -3.72 19.86 -2.25
C TRP A 72 -2.97 19.12 -1.13
N HIS A 73 -1.96 19.76 -0.55
CA HIS A 73 -1.23 19.18 0.58
C HIS A 73 -2.11 18.96 1.81
N GLU A 74 -3.00 19.91 2.12
CA GLU A 74 -3.97 19.76 3.20
C GLU A 74 -4.95 18.61 2.95
N TYR A 75 -5.45 18.47 1.72
CA TYR A 75 -6.30 17.36 1.34
C TYR A 75 -5.60 16.02 1.58
N LEU A 76 -4.39 15.86 1.06
CA LEU A 76 -3.60 14.65 1.25
C LEU A 76 -3.30 14.38 2.73
N ALA A 77 -2.90 15.41 3.48
CA ALA A 77 -2.60 15.27 4.90
C ALA A 77 -3.81 14.78 5.69
N ARG A 78 -5.01 15.31 5.42
CA ARG A 78 -6.27 14.91 6.06
C ARG A 78 -6.64 13.47 5.70
N CYS A 79 -6.61 13.11 4.41
CA CYS A 79 -6.89 11.74 3.98
C CYS A 79 -5.91 10.74 4.60
N GLN A 80 -4.62 11.01 4.53
CA GLN A 80 -3.59 10.14 5.08
C GLN A 80 -3.66 10.04 6.61
N TYR A 81 -4.07 11.10 7.29
CA TYR A 81 -4.31 11.05 8.73
C TYR A 81 -5.47 10.11 9.05
N LEU A 82 -6.63 10.30 8.42
CA LEU A 82 -7.84 9.51 8.68
C LEU A 82 -7.62 8.03 8.33
N LEU A 83 -7.01 7.74 7.19
CA LEU A 83 -6.76 6.36 6.73
C LEU A 83 -5.74 5.58 7.60
N ARG A 84 -5.04 6.26 8.49
CA ARG A 84 -4.14 5.62 9.47
C ARG A 84 -4.74 5.54 10.87
N GLN A 85 -5.99 5.94 11.03
CA GLN A 85 -6.70 5.77 12.31
C GLN A 85 -7.44 4.43 12.31
N GLY A 86 -7.44 3.78 13.48
CA GLY A 86 -8.10 2.49 13.64
C GLY A 86 -7.35 1.34 12.94
N LEU A 87 -8.07 0.25 12.73
CA LEU A 87 -7.58 -0.97 12.11
C LEU A 87 -8.19 -1.12 10.72
N PHE A 88 -7.41 -1.67 9.78
CA PHE A 88 -7.92 -2.03 8.47
C PHE A 88 -8.96 -3.15 8.60
N VAL A 89 -10.07 -3.02 7.90
CA VAL A 89 -11.16 -4.01 7.94
C VAL A 89 -11.09 -4.87 6.68
N ALA A 90 -10.82 -6.16 6.88
CA ALA A 90 -10.83 -7.16 5.83
C ALA A 90 -11.46 -8.46 6.33
N ASP A 91 -12.22 -9.14 5.49
CA ASP A 91 -12.78 -10.45 5.81
C ASP A 91 -11.82 -11.59 5.50
N ILE A 92 -10.92 -11.38 4.53
CA ILE A 92 -10.09 -12.43 3.93
C ILE A 92 -8.61 -12.10 4.16
N CYS A 93 -7.83 -13.08 4.63
CA CYS A 93 -6.38 -13.00 4.66
C CYS A 93 -5.78 -14.05 3.71
N TYR A 94 -4.94 -13.63 2.77
CA TYR A 94 -4.25 -14.52 1.84
C TYR A 94 -2.84 -14.81 2.36
N LEU A 95 -2.58 -16.07 2.66
CA LEU A 95 -1.22 -16.53 2.99
C LEU A 95 -0.37 -16.55 1.72
N GLN A 96 0.74 -15.85 1.75
CA GLN A 96 1.73 -15.90 0.67
C GLN A 96 2.56 -17.19 0.78
N PRO A 97 3.00 -17.79 -0.35
CA PRO A 97 3.89 -18.95 -0.33
C PRO A 97 5.18 -18.68 0.44
N GLU A 98 5.74 -19.70 1.08
CA GLU A 98 7.05 -19.62 1.75
C GLU A 98 8.20 -19.51 0.74
N GLU A 99 7.96 -19.82 -0.52
CA GLU A 99 8.95 -19.77 -1.60
C GLU A 99 9.09 -18.36 -2.17
N SER A 100 10.33 -17.93 -2.40
CA SER A 100 10.68 -16.69 -3.08
C SER A 100 11.20 -17.00 -4.50
N PRO A 101 10.83 -16.25 -5.53
CA PRO A 101 10.09 -14.97 -5.56
C PRO A 101 8.59 -15.10 -5.89
N GLN A 102 8.00 -16.25 -5.76
CA GLN A 102 6.63 -16.51 -6.22
C GLN A 102 5.59 -15.92 -5.27
N GLY A 103 5.08 -14.76 -5.64
CA GLY A 103 3.90 -14.20 -4.98
C GLY A 103 2.61 -14.90 -5.40
N PHE A 104 1.69 -15.02 -4.47
CA PHE A 104 0.32 -15.43 -4.75
C PHE A 104 -0.53 -14.17 -4.95
N THR A 105 -1.14 -14.05 -6.13
CA THR A 105 -2.03 -12.92 -6.44
C THR A 105 -3.37 -13.15 -5.76
N ALA A 106 -3.69 -12.31 -4.80
CA ALA A 106 -4.99 -12.32 -4.16
C ALA A 106 -6.08 -11.95 -5.18
N HIS A 107 -7.13 -12.76 -5.23
CA HIS A 107 -8.29 -12.48 -6.07
C HIS A 107 -9.31 -11.64 -5.28
N LYS A 108 -9.49 -10.38 -5.68
CA LYS A 108 -10.53 -9.52 -5.11
C LYS A 108 -11.90 -10.18 -5.31
N ARG A 109 -12.64 -10.32 -4.22
CA ARG A 109 -14.00 -10.86 -4.22
C ARG A 109 -15.00 -9.74 -4.03
N ASN A 110 -16.03 -9.71 -4.85
CA ASN A 110 -17.05 -8.66 -4.75
C ASN A 110 -17.70 -8.64 -3.36
N GLY A 111 -17.69 -7.47 -2.73
CA GLY A 111 -18.29 -7.24 -1.42
C GLY A 111 -17.39 -7.58 -0.23
N PHE A 112 -16.15 -8.05 -0.47
CA PHE A 112 -15.19 -8.38 0.59
C PHE A 112 -13.85 -7.73 0.32
N ASP A 113 -13.25 -7.22 1.37
CA ASP A 113 -11.88 -6.74 1.31
C ASP A 113 -10.91 -7.80 1.82
N TYR A 114 -9.64 -7.64 1.49
CA TYR A 114 -8.64 -8.64 1.82
C TYR A 114 -7.29 -8.02 2.20
N ASP A 115 -6.51 -8.83 2.91
CA ASP A 115 -5.13 -8.55 3.25
C ASP A 115 -4.22 -9.71 2.83
N ASN A 116 -2.92 -9.50 2.84
CA ASN A 116 -1.92 -10.54 2.59
C ASN A 116 -1.06 -10.72 3.83
N CYS A 117 -0.68 -11.96 4.13
CA CYS A 117 0.22 -12.26 5.22
C CYS A 117 1.35 -13.22 4.81
N THR A 118 2.43 -13.16 5.54
CA THR A 118 3.55 -14.11 5.43
C THR A 118 3.35 -15.30 6.36
N ALA A 119 4.09 -16.38 6.13
CA ALA A 119 4.13 -17.53 7.05
C ALA A 119 4.53 -17.11 8.47
N ASP A 120 5.45 -16.17 8.62
CA ASP A 120 5.84 -15.66 9.93
C ASP A 120 4.67 -15.03 10.70
N ALA A 121 3.82 -14.25 10.01
CA ALA A 121 2.63 -13.68 10.65
C ALA A 121 1.66 -14.78 11.14
N VAL A 122 1.47 -15.84 10.37
CA VAL A 122 0.64 -16.99 10.79
C VAL A 122 1.25 -17.67 12.01
N LEU A 123 2.54 -17.96 11.96
CA LEU A 123 3.23 -18.69 13.04
C LEU A 123 3.28 -17.90 14.35
N SER A 124 3.55 -16.60 14.28
CA SER A 124 3.91 -15.80 15.46
C SER A 124 2.77 -14.92 15.98
N ARG A 125 1.77 -14.60 15.16
CA ARG A 125 0.79 -13.56 15.50
C ARG A 125 -0.67 -14.01 15.45
N MET A 126 -1.01 -15.06 14.69
CA MET A 126 -2.42 -15.46 14.53
C MET A 126 -2.88 -16.37 15.66
N SER A 127 -4.06 -16.07 16.16
CA SER A 127 -4.86 -16.91 17.08
C SER A 127 -6.33 -16.92 16.61
N VAL A 128 -7.16 -17.76 17.24
CA VAL A 128 -8.61 -17.81 16.97
C VAL A 128 -9.36 -17.31 18.20
N GLN A 129 -10.32 -16.41 18.00
CA GLN A 129 -11.27 -15.96 19.01
C GLN A 129 -12.66 -15.84 18.39
N ASP A 130 -13.65 -16.43 19.00
CA ASP A 130 -15.05 -16.42 18.54
C ASP A 130 -15.23 -16.80 17.05
N GLY A 131 -14.48 -17.80 16.61
CA GLY A 131 -14.51 -18.31 15.24
C GLY A 131 -13.87 -17.39 14.17
N SER A 132 -13.12 -16.38 14.61
CA SER A 132 -12.35 -15.48 13.73
C SER A 132 -10.86 -15.58 14.01
N ILE A 133 -10.05 -15.42 12.98
CA ILE A 133 -8.60 -15.29 13.12
C ILE A 133 -8.31 -13.86 13.61
N VAL A 134 -7.55 -13.74 14.70
CA VAL A 134 -7.26 -12.45 15.34
C VAL A 134 -5.76 -12.24 15.46
N LEU A 135 -5.31 -11.01 15.20
CA LEU A 135 -3.96 -10.54 15.45
C LEU A 135 -3.86 -9.81 16.81
N PRO A 136 -2.67 -9.69 17.41
CA PRO A 136 -2.49 -9.04 18.73
C PRO A 136 -2.93 -7.59 18.80
N ASP A 137 -2.95 -6.89 17.67
CA ASP A 137 -3.40 -5.50 17.55
C ASP A 137 -4.92 -5.35 17.37
N GLY A 138 -5.64 -6.47 17.31
CA GLY A 138 -7.10 -6.52 17.20
C GLY A 138 -7.62 -6.62 15.76
N MET A 139 -6.77 -6.65 14.75
CA MET A 139 -7.19 -7.00 13.39
C MET A 139 -7.74 -8.42 13.36
N SER A 140 -8.82 -8.63 12.59
CA SER A 140 -9.45 -9.94 12.50
C SER A 140 -9.86 -10.29 11.07
N TYR A 141 -9.86 -11.59 10.77
CA TYR A 141 -10.25 -12.14 9.48
C TYR A 141 -11.19 -13.33 9.67
N ARG A 142 -12.12 -13.51 8.75
CA ARG A 142 -13.07 -14.64 8.76
C ARG A 142 -12.53 -15.84 8.02
N VAL A 143 -11.63 -15.64 7.07
CA VAL A 143 -11.09 -16.69 6.19
C VAL A 143 -9.59 -16.50 6.00
N LEU A 144 -8.81 -17.56 6.20
CA LEU A 144 -7.43 -17.68 5.73
C LEU A 144 -7.41 -18.48 4.42
N VAL A 145 -6.99 -17.84 3.34
CA VAL A 145 -6.85 -18.51 2.04
C VAL A 145 -5.40 -18.99 1.90
N LEU A 146 -5.23 -20.28 1.67
CA LEU A 146 -3.92 -20.88 1.47
C LEU A 146 -3.46 -20.73 0.01
N PRO A 147 -2.16 -20.59 -0.26
CA PRO A 147 -1.64 -20.56 -1.61
C PRO A 147 -1.79 -21.93 -2.31
N PRO A 148 -1.94 -21.96 -3.64
CA PRO A 148 -2.08 -23.20 -4.41
C PRO A 148 -0.72 -23.89 -4.61
N VAL A 149 -0.06 -24.24 -3.53
CA VAL A 149 1.26 -24.93 -3.52
C VAL A 149 1.13 -26.35 -2.97
N ASN A 150 2.02 -27.22 -3.42
CA ASN A 150 2.03 -28.63 -2.99
C ASN A 150 2.96 -28.90 -1.80
N THR A 151 3.70 -27.88 -1.35
CA THR A 151 4.70 -27.97 -0.29
C THR A 151 4.49 -26.89 0.74
N MET A 152 4.69 -27.23 2.00
CA MET A 152 4.61 -26.31 3.14
C MET A 152 5.51 -26.84 4.26
N THR A 153 6.11 -25.96 5.04
CA THR A 153 6.91 -26.38 6.18
C THR A 153 6.03 -27.08 7.24
N PRO A 154 6.55 -28.11 7.94
CA PRO A 154 5.78 -28.79 8.97
C PRO A 154 5.32 -27.88 10.12
N ALA A 155 6.06 -26.80 10.39
CA ALA A 155 5.69 -25.82 11.41
C ALA A 155 4.43 -25.04 11.00
N LEU A 156 4.40 -24.54 9.78
CA LEU A 156 3.27 -23.80 9.24
C LEU A 156 2.02 -24.68 9.13
N LEU A 157 2.18 -25.92 8.65
CA LEU A 157 1.07 -26.86 8.55
C LEU A 157 0.45 -27.18 9.92
N ARG A 158 1.30 -27.40 10.94
CA ARG A 158 0.80 -27.61 12.32
C ARG A 158 0.04 -26.40 12.85
N LYS A 159 0.56 -25.19 12.60
CA LYS A 159 -0.12 -23.95 13.04
C LYS A 159 -1.46 -23.74 12.33
N ILE A 160 -1.54 -24.01 11.04
CA ILE A 160 -2.81 -23.94 10.29
C ILE A 160 -3.82 -24.96 10.87
N LYS A 161 -3.37 -26.18 11.15
CA LYS A 161 -4.23 -27.19 11.79
C LYS A 161 -4.72 -26.71 13.16
N GLU A 162 -3.84 -26.19 14.01
CA GLU A 162 -4.20 -25.60 15.30
C GLU A 162 -5.28 -24.51 15.17
N LEU A 163 -5.12 -23.60 14.20
CA LEU A 163 -6.09 -22.54 13.95
C LEU A 163 -7.46 -23.05 13.45
N THR A 164 -7.51 -24.22 12.82
CA THR A 164 -8.78 -24.82 12.33
C THR A 164 -9.49 -25.65 13.40
N GLU A 165 -8.77 -26.08 14.46
CA GLU A 165 -9.31 -26.89 15.55
C GLU A 165 -9.72 -26.04 16.78
N ALA A 166 -9.39 -24.74 16.76
CA ALA A 166 -9.70 -23.81 17.84
C ALA A 166 -11.07 -23.15 17.64
#